data_016e8ee0748cd68412e708d6ca5f1153
#
_entry.id   016e8ee0748cd68412e708d6ca5f1153
#
_cell.length_a   1.000
_cell.length_b   1.000
_cell.length_c   1.000
_cell.angle_alpha   90.00
_cell.angle_beta   90.00
_cell.angle_gamma   90.00
#
_symmetry.space_group_name_H-M   'P 1'
#
loop_
_entity.id
_entity.type
_entity.pdbx_description
1 polymer ?
#
loop_
_entity_poly.entity_id
_entity_poly.type
_entity_poly.pdbx_seq_one_letter_code
_entity_poly.pdbx_strand_id
1 'polypeptide(L)'
;MSARPGVVYLVGAGPGQMGLVTGRARELVATADTLIYDRLIPAALLEYAPAGCDVIDAGKRAGDHTLSQEEINALLVDAASQGRAVVRLKGGDPFVFGRGGEEGACLQQAGIPFEVVSGVTAGISVPASAGIPVTHRNVSNHVTLVTASAGPDGSGEPDYAWLAASEGTVVLFMGLRRVRRVADGLMSAGAPRTRPVAVISRGTTPRQRTVTGTLETIGDLVDAGQLVSPALIVVGDVVELRDQLNWFEQRPLFGHRIVVTRARAQASSLATHLRDLGADVVEAPTIRIEPINDDGLADHVRSCADTDMLIFTSRNGVDRWFGALHAT
;
A
#
# COMPACT_ATOMS: atom_id res chain seq x y z
N MET A 1 1.83 -14.97 -15.42
CA MET A 1 1.02 -16.23 -15.26
C MET A 1 -0.29 -15.86 -14.56
N SER A 2 -1.44 -16.21 -15.15
CA SER A 2 -2.77 -15.93 -14.60
C SER A 2 -3.07 -16.72 -13.32
N ALA A 3 -4.04 -16.24 -12.53
CA ALA A 3 -4.61 -16.98 -11.43
C ALA A 3 -5.31 -18.26 -11.95
N ARG A 4 -5.21 -19.35 -11.22
CA ARG A 4 -5.74 -20.66 -11.63
C ARG A 4 -7.01 -21.00 -10.84
N PRO A 5 -8.03 -21.58 -11.49
CA PRO A 5 -9.24 -22.06 -10.83
C PRO A 5 -8.94 -23.01 -9.66
N GLY A 6 -9.66 -22.89 -8.56
CA GLY A 6 -9.53 -23.73 -7.37
C GLY A 6 -8.25 -23.49 -6.55
N VAL A 7 -7.50 -22.43 -6.82
CA VAL A 7 -6.27 -22.05 -6.09
C VAL A 7 -6.48 -20.74 -5.35
N VAL A 8 -5.99 -20.67 -4.11
CA VAL A 8 -5.94 -19.44 -3.33
C VAL A 8 -4.54 -18.83 -3.38
N TYR A 9 -4.46 -17.55 -3.69
CA TYR A 9 -3.21 -16.77 -3.68
C TYR A 9 -3.23 -15.82 -2.48
N LEU A 10 -2.33 -16.04 -1.51
CA LEU A 10 -2.11 -15.11 -0.38
C LEU A 10 -1.11 -14.05 -0.84
N VAL A 11 -1.60 -12.87 -1.17
CA VAL A 11 -0.83 -11.86 -1.93
C VAL A 11 -0.55 -10.62 -1.10
N GLY A 12 0.72 -10.22 -1.01
CA GLY A 12 1.13 -8.95 -0.42
C GLY A 12 0.93 -7.78 -1.37
N ALA A 13 0.17 -6.78 -0.92
CA ALA A 13 -0.11 -5.54 -1.65
C ALA A 13 0.92 -4.43 -1.40
N GLY A 14 1.97 -4.71 -0.62
CA GLY A 14 2.91 -3.68 -0.22
C GLY A 14 2.34 -2.68 0.82
N PRO A 15 3.10 -1.62 1.15
CA PRO A 15 2.83 -0.75 2.30
C PRO A 15 1.80 0.37 2.02
N GLY A 16 1.28 0.50 0.80
CA GLY A 16 0.28 1.51 0.43
C GLY A 16 0.58 2.27 -0.86
N GLN A 17 1.82 2.34 -1.31
CA GLN A 17 2.20 2.97 -2.58
C GLN A 17 2.12 1.97 -3.74
N MET A 18 1.46 2.34 -4.85
CA MET A 18 1.32 1.48 -6.04
C MET A 18 2.66 1.04 -6.66
N GLY A 19 3.69 1.89 -6.60
CA GLY A 19 5.04 1.56 -7.06
C GLY A 19 5.76 0.47 -6.27
N LEU A 20 5.22 0.09 -5.09
CA LEU A 20 5.73 -0.98 -4.24
C LEU A 20 4.87 -2.27 -4.31
N VAL A 21 3.91 -2.30 -5.20
CA VAL A 21 3.15 -3.52 -5.52
C VAL A 21 3.97 -4.36 -6.51
N THR A 22 4.15 -5.64 -6.21
CA THR A 22 4.91 -6.53 -7.09
C THR A 22 4.19 -6.77 -8.41
N GLY A 23 4.94 -7.03 -9.49
CA GLY A 23 4.37 -7.40 -10.79
C GLY A 23 3.44 -8.61 -10.66
N ARG A 24 3.85 -9.64 -9.87
CA ARG A 24 3.06 -10.84 -9.62
C ARG A 24 1.72 -10.54 -8.93
N ALA A 25 1.71 -9.65 -7.95
CA ALA A 25 0.46 -9.24 -7.29
C ALA A 25 -0.52 -8.59 -8.28
N ARG A 26 -0.03 -7.70 -9.16
CA ARG A 26 -0.87 -7.05 -10.18
C ARG A 26 -1.43 -8.05 -11.20
N GLU A 27 -0.61 -8.99 -11.68
CA GLU A 27 -1.05 -10.04 -12.61
C GLU A 27 -2.17 -10.89 -12.01
N LEU A 28 -2.02 -11.30 -10.74
CA LEU A 28 -3.01 -12.14 -10.06
C LEU A 28 -4.33 -11.38 -9.84
N VAL A 29 -4.27 -10.14 -9.38
CA VAL A 29 -5.47 -9.30 -9.22
C VAL A 29 -6.20 -9.12 -10.55
N ALA A 30 -5.45 -8.93 -11.66
CA ALA A 30 -6.04 -8.74 -12.99
C ALA A 30 -6.68 -10.02 -13.59
N THR A 31 -6.53 -11.16 -12.93
CA THR A 31 -7.04 -12.45 -13.44
C THR A 31 -7.81 -13.24 -12.37
N ALA A 32 -8.18 -12.60 -11.26
CA ALA A 32 -8.94 -13.20 -10.18
C ALA A 32 -10.44 -13.33 -10.51
N ASP A 33 -11.06 -14.44 -10.09
CA ASP A 33 -12.51 -14.59 -10.07
C ASP A 33 -13.10 -14.03 -8.76
N THR A 34 -12.34 -14.14 -7.66
CA THR A 34 -12.72 -13.61 -6.34
C THR A 34 -11.52 -12.89 -5.73
N LEU A 35 -11.71 -11.65 -5.29
CA LEU A 35 -10.72 -10.83 -4.62
C LEU A 35 -11.22 -10.50 -3.21
N ILE A 36 -10.56 -11.05 -2.19
CA ILE A 36 -10.85 -10.77 -0.78
C ILE A 36 -9.71 -9.91 -0.24
N TYR A 37 -10.01 -8.70 0.26
CA TYR A 37 -8.96 -7.74 0.58
C TYR A 37 -9.08 -7.10 1.96
N ASP A 38 -7.93 -6.71 2.53
CA ASP A 38 -7.82 -5.95 3.76
C ASP A 38 -7.83 -4.44 3.49
N ARG A 39 -8.17 -3.66 4.49
CA ARG A 39 -8.28 -2.19 4.41
C ARG A 39 -6.96 -1.47 4.09
N LEU A 40 -5.81 -2.05 4.42
CA LEU A 40 -4.49 -1.40 4.30
C LEU A 40 -3.81 -1.65 2.94
N ILE A 41 -4.59 -1.85 1.89
CA ILE A 41 -4.08 -2.00 0.53
C ILE A 41 -4.21 -0.68 -0.26
N PRO A 42 -3.42 -0.47 -1.33
CA PRO A 42 -3.65 0.64 -2.25
C PRO A 42 -4.99 0.46 -2.98
N ALA A 43 -5.93 1.37 -2.80
CA ALA A 43 -7.26 1.28 -3.43
C ALA A 43 -7.19 1.18 -4.97
N ALA A 44 -6.22 1.86 -5.59
CA ALA A 44 -5.98 1.79 -7.03
C ALA A 44 -5.62 0.38 -7.53
N LEU A 45 -5.19 -0.53 -6.66
CA LEU A 45 -4.92 -1.92 -7.04
C LEU A 45 -6.21 -2.68 -7.37
N LEU A 46 -7.34 -2.32 -6.73
CA LEU A 46 -8.65 -2.93 -7.01
C LEU A 46 -9.17 -2.60 -8.41
N GLU A 47 -8.71 -1.51 -9.02
CA GLU A 47 -9.10 -1.12 -10.39
C GLU A 47 -8.55 -2.09 -11.46
N TYR A 48 -7.60 -2.95 -11.10
CA TYR A 48 -7.08 -4.00 -12.00
C TYR A 48 -7.96 -5.26 -12.03
N ALA A 49 -8.89 -5.41 -11.08
CA ALA A 49 -9.78 -6.57 -11.05
C ALA A 49 -10.70 -6.59 -12.28
N PRO A 50 -10.96 -7.77 -12.88
CA PRO A 50 -11.89 -7.90 -14.00
C PRO A 50 -13.30 -7.43 -13.61
N ALA A 51 -14.08 -6.96 -14.59
CA ALA A 51 -15.47 -6.50 -14.35
C ALA A 51 -16.39 -7.57 -13.76
N GLY A 52 -16.09 -8.86 -13.95
CA GLY A 52 -16.85 -9.99 -13.38
C GLY A 52 -16.26 -10.55 -12.08
N CYS A 53 -15.21 -9.93 -11.53
CA CYS A 53 -14.59 -10.37 -10.29
C CYS A 53 -15.47 -10.01 -9.08
N ASP A 54 -15.69 -10.98 -8.18
CA ASP A 54 -16.33 -10.70 -6.88
C ASP A 54 -15.31 -10.05 -5.95
N VAL A 55 -15.54 -8.79 -5.58
CA VAL A 55 -14.62 -8.01 -4.74
C VAL A 55 -15.20 -7.87 -3.33
N ILE A 56 -14.56 -8.52 -2.35
CA ILE A 56 -15.03 -8.65 -0.96
C ILE A 56 -14.09 -7.89 -0.01
N ASP A 57 -14.63 -6.90 0.71
CA ASP A 57 -13.91 -6.17 1.76
C ASP A 57 -13.95 -6.97 3.07
N ALA A 58 -12.82 -7.54 3.49
CA ALA A 58 -12.65 -8.26 4.75
C ALA A 58 -12.13 -7.34 5.87
N GLY A 59 -11.89 -6.06 5.59
CA GLY A 59 -11.33 -5.08 6.52
C GLY A 59 -12.35 -4.51 7.50
N LYS A 60 -11.88 -4.05 8.67
CA LYS A 60 -12.72 -3.43 9.71
C LYS A 60 -13.26 -2.06 9.28
N ARG A 61 -14.58 -1.89 9.28
CA ARG A 61 -15.23 -0.57 9.28
C ARG A 61 -15.71 -0.23 10.67
N ALA A 62 -15.58 1.03 11.07
CA ALA A 62 -16.19 1.49 12.33
C ALA A 62 -17.72 1.45 12.18
N GLY A 63 -18.39 0.57 12.94
CA GLY A 63 -19.84 0.44 12.97
C GLY A 63 -20.44 -0.73 12.17
N ASP A 64 -19.68 -1.41 11.30
CA ASP A 64 -20.13 -2.60 10.57
C ASP A 64 -19.53 -3.89 11.15
N HIS A 65 -20.26 -5.00 11.00
CA HIS A 65 -19.77 -6.34 11.32
C HIS A 65 -18.49 -6.62 10.53
N THR A 66 -17.38 -6.70 11.23
CA THR A 66 -16.11 -7.10 10.66
C THR A 66 -16.06 -8.61 10.61
N LEU A 67 -15.66 -9.16 9.47
CA LEU A 67 -15.41 -10.58 9.37
C LEU A 67 -14.36 -11.02 10.39
N SER A 68 -14.67 -12.04 11.16
CA SER A 68 -13.70 -12.74 12.01
C SER A 68 -12.68 -13.46 11.13
N GLN A 69 -11.57 -13.91 11.72
CA GLN A 69 -10.59 -14.70 10.94
C GLN A 69 -11.18 -16.03 10.48
N GLU A 70 -12.06 -16.61 11.28
CA GLU A 70 -12.77 -17.84 10.95
C GLU A 70 -13.69 -17.64 9.73
N GLU A 71 -14.40 -16.52 9.67
CA GLU A 71 -15.26 -16.16 8.53
C GLU A 71 -14.43 -15.89 7.26
N ILE A 72 -13.28 -15.22 7.39
CA ILE A 72 -12.36 -15.03 6.26
C ILE A 72 -11.84 -16.37 5.76
N ASN A 73 -11.41 -17.26 6.66
CA ASN A 73 -10.93 -18.59 6.31
C ASN A 73 -12.02 -19.41 5.60
N ALA A 74 -13.27 -19.35 6.09
CA ALA A 74 -14.41 -20.03 5.46
C ALA A 74 -14.68 -19.49 4.05
N LEU A 75 -14.63 -18.17 3.84
CA LEU A 75 -14.80 -17.56 2.53
C LEU A 75 -13.73 -18.00 1.53
N LEU A 76 -12.47 -18.10 1.98
CA LEU A 76 -11.36 -18.57 1.13
C LEU A 76 -11.57 -19.99 0.67
N VAL A 77 -11.94 -20.89 1.61
CA VAL A 77 -12.19 -22.31 1.32
C VAL A 77 -13.42 -22.48 0.42
N ASP A 78 -14.53 -21.80 0.72
CA ASP A 78 -15.77 -21.89 -0.06
C ASP A 78 -15.56 -21.43 -1.51
N ALA A 79 -14.99 -20.26 -1.72
CA ALA A 79 -14.75 -19.74 -3.06
C ALA A 79 -13.83 -20.67 -3.88
N ALA A 80 -12.75 -21.17 -3.29
CA ALA A 80 -11.83 -22.08 -3.98
C ALA A 80 -12.48 -23.44 -4.27
N SER A 81 -13.31 -23.98 -3.35
CA SER A 81 -14.06 -25.24 -3.54
C SER A 81 -15.06 -25.16 -4.68
N GLN A 82 -15.57 -23.97 -5.01
CA GLN A 82 -16.40 -23.69 -6.17
C GLN A 82 -15.60 -23.61 -7.48
N GLY A 83 -14.29 -23.87 -7.44
CA GLY A 83 -13.41 -23.83 -8.61
C GLY A 83 -12.99 -22.41 -9.00
N ARG A 84 -13.16 -21.40 -8.15
CA ARG A 84 -12.77 -20.01 -8.45
C ARG A 84 -11.27 -19.78 -8.23
N ALA A 85 -10.68 -18.90 -9.02
CA ALA A 85 -9.34 -18.38 -8.78
C ALA A 85 -9.41 -17.27 -7.73
N VAL A 86 -8.93 -17.54 -6.51
CA VAL A 86 -9.11 -16.65 -5.34
C VAL A 86 -7.83 -15.89 -5.03
N VAL A 87 -7.91 -14.57 -4.94
CA VAL A 87 -6.82 -13.72 -4.47
C VAL A 87 -7.17 -13.12 -3.11
N ARG A 88 -6.42 -13.48 -2.08
CA ARG A 88 -6.46 -12.87 -0.75
C ARG A 88 -5.41 -11.78 -0.68
N LEU A 89 -5.82 -10.51 -0.79
CA LEU A 89 -4.93 -9.36 -0.87
C LEU A 89 -4.75 -8.72 0.51
N LYS A 90 -3.51 -8.67 0.98
CA LYS A 90 -3.11 -8.25 2.33
C LYS A 90 -2.16 -7.07 2.29
N GLY A 91 -2.29 -6.11 3.20
CA GLY A 91 -1.33 -5.01 3.33
C GLY A 91 0.06 -5.51 3.70
N GLY A 92 1.12 -4.91 3.11
CA GLY A 92 2.50 -5.33 3.33
C GLY A 92 2.80 -6.70 2.73
N ASP A 93 3.26 -7.62 3.57
CA ASP A 93 3.55 -9.02 3.26
C ASP A 93 2.59 -9.95 4.01
N PRO A 94 2.07 -11.03 3.38
CA PRO A 94 1.10 -11.92 4.02
C PRO A 94 1.61 -12.59 5.30
N PHE A 95 2.91 -12.87 5.37
CA PHE A 95 3.54 -13.62 6.46
C PHE A 95 4.22 -12.73 7.50
N VAL A 96 4.17 -11.40 7.34
CA VAL A 96 4.69 -10.46 8.33
C VAL A 96 3.53 -9.77 9.06
N PHE A 97 3.16 -10.29 10.24
CA PHE A 97 2.03 -9.83 11.08
C PHE A 97 0.68 -9.73 10.35
N GLY A 98 0.55 -10.45 9.23
CA GLY A 98 -0.63 -10.45 8.38
C GLY A 98 -1.57 -11.65 8.59
N ARG A 99 -1.28 -12.56 9.53
CA ARG A 99 -2.05 -13.80 9.78
C ARG A 99 -2.12 -14.75 8.58
N GLY A 100 -1.32 -14.53 7.53
CA GLY A 100 -1.29 -15.39 6.34
C GLY A 100 -0.91 -16.84 6.65
N GLY A 101 -0.12 -17.09 7.71
CA GLY A 101 0.17 -18.43 8.20
C GLY A 101 -1.06 -19.17 8.70
N GLU A 102 -1.99 -18.51 9.38
CA GLU A 102 -3.25 -19.06 9.84
C GLU A 102 -4.18 -19.39 8.65
N GLU A 103 -4.27 -18.45 7.68
CA GLU A 103 -5.02 -18.64 6.43
C GLU A 103 -4.46 -19.83 5.64
N GLY A 104 -3.14 -19.91 5.47
CA GLY A 104 -2.47 -21.03 4.78
C GLY A 104 -2.66 -22.38 5.48
N ALA A 105 -2.59 -22.42 6.81
CA ALA A 105 -2.84 -23.64 7.58
C ALA A 105 -4.29 -24.15 7.42
N CYS A 106 -5.26 -23.23 7.42
CA CYS A 106 -6.66 -23.56 7.18
C CYS A 106 -6.88 -24.13 5.77
N LEU A 107 -6.30 -23.51 4.74
CA LEU A 107 -6.36 -23.98 3.36
C LEU A 107 -5.75 -25.38 3.20
N GLN A 108 -4.59 -25.60 3.83
CA GLN A 108 -3.92 -26.90 3.83
C GLN A 108 -4.80 -27.99 4.48
N GLN A 109 -5.45 -27.70 5.61
CA GLN A 109 -6.38 -28.62 6.29
C GLN A 109 -7.60 -28.94 5.43
N ALA A 110 -8.09 -27.95 4.66
CA ALA A 110 -9.21 -28.14 3.74
C ALA A 110 -8.83 -28.81 2.41
N GLY A 111 -7.54 -29.11 2.19
CA GLY A 111 -7.06 -29.70 0.93
C GLY A 111 -7.08 -28.71 -0.25
N ILE A 112 -7.17 -27.41 0.01
CA ILE A 112 -7.16 -26.35 -1.02
C ILE A 112 -5.71 -25.97 -1.35
N PRO A 113 -5.29 -26.04 -2.62
CA PRO A 113 -3.98 -25.60 -3.04
C PRO A 113 -3.84 -24.09 -2.90
N PHE A 114 -2.71 -23.62 -2.38
CA PHE A 114 -2.44 -22.19 -2.26
C PHE A 114 -1.00 -21.83 -2.63
N GLU A 115 -0.81 -20.54 -2.97
CA GLU A 115 0.50 -19.94 -3.26
C GLU A 115 0.64 -18.65 -2.43
N VAL A 116 1.84 -18.42 -1.87
CA VAL A 116 2.16 -17.18 -1.17
C VAL A 116 2.97 -16.28 -2.08
N VAL A 117 2.49 -15.06 -2.28
CA VAL A 117 3.18 -14.03 -3.04
C VAL A 117 3.62 -12.93 -2.10
N SER A 118 4.91 -12.88 -1.80
CA SER A 118 5.49 -11.87 -0.91
C SER A 118 5.22 -10.46 -1.41
N GLY A 119 4.97 -9.56 -0.46
CA GLY A 119 4.88 -8.13 -0.69
C GLY A 119 5.97 -7.37 0.06
N VAL A 120 6.17 -6.11 -0.30
CA VAL A 120 7.10 -5.25 0.44
C VAL A 120 6.51 -4.95 1.81
N THR A 121 7.13 -5.50 2.87
CA THR A 121 6.66 -5.25 4.24
C THR A 121 6.82 -3.79 4.64
N ALA A 122 5.83 -3.26 5.37
CA ALA A 122 5.88 -1.92 5.92
C ALA A 122 7.09 -1.70 6.84
N GLY A 123 7.54 -2.76 7.53
CA GLY A 123 8.70 -2.68 8.43
C GLY A 123 10.03 -2.28 7.78
N ILE A 124 10.14 -2.46 6.46
CA ILE A 124 11.31 -2.05 5.67
C ILE A 124 11.02 -0.76 4.90
N SER A 125 9.89 -0.70 4.21
CA SER A 125 9.60 0.36 3.26
C SER A 125 9.18 1.68 3.92
N VAL A 126 8.49 1.63 5.06
CA VAL A 126 8.05 2.84 5.77
C VAL A 126 9.24 3.58 6.40
N PRO A 127 10.18 2.94 7.11
CA PRO A 127 11.41 3.60 7.53
C PRO A 127 12.21 4.17 6.35
N ALA A 128 12.36 3.41 5.25
CA ALA A 128 13.07 3.87 4.05
C ALA A 128 12.44 5.14 3.45
N SER A 129 11.10 5.22 3.41
CA SER A 129 10.40 6.45 2.97
C SER A 129 10.59 7.62 3.93
N ALA A 130 10.85 7.34 5.20
CA ALA A 130 11.18 8.38 6.19
C ALA A 130 12.67 8.76 6.21
N GLY A 131 13.49 8.22 5.31
CA GLY A 131 14.94 8.44 5.28
C GLY A 131 15.68 7.71 6.42
N ILE A 132 15.11 6.62 6.94
CA ILE A 132 15.68 5.82 8.03
C ILE A 132 16.02 4.44 7.47
N PRO A 133 17.28 4.12 7.15
CA PRO A 133 17.68 2.78 6.75
C PRO A 133 17.62 1.87 7.99
N VAL A 134 16.91 0.73 7.90
CA VAL A 134 16.78 -0.19 9.05
C VAL A 134 18.08 -0.95 9.36
N THR A 135 19.05 -0.92 8.45
CA THR A 135 20.42 -1.37 8.66
C THR A 135 21.40 -0.38 8.05
N HIS A 136 22.52 -0.14 8.69
CA HIS A 136 23.58 0.73 8.18
C HIS A 136 24.94 0.27 8.72
N ARG A 137 25.96 0.24 7.84
CA ARG A 137 27.31 -0.14 8.26
C ARG A 137 27.79 0.76 9.39
N ASN A 138 28.33 0.19 10.45
CA ASN A 138 28.85 0.84 11.65
C ASN A 138 27.77 1.50 12.55
N VAL A 139 26.46 1.39 12.25
CA VAL A 139 25.39 1.91 13.07
C VAL A 139 24.46 0.78 13.53
N SER A 140 23.97 -0.04 12.60
CA SER A 140 23.06 -1.15 12.93
C SER A 140 23.25 -2.27 11.92
N ASN A 141 23.67 -3.45 12.37
CA ASN A 141 23.95 -4.62 11.52
C ASN A 141 22.77 -5.59 11.42
N HIS A 142 21.69 -5.37 12.19
CA HIS A 142 20.50 -6.21 12.18
C HIS A 142 19.24 -5.38 12.45
N VAL A 143 18.09 -5.95 12.08
CA VAL A 143 16.77 -5.38 12.34
C VAL A 143 15.87 -6.43 12.96
N THR A 144 15.12 -6.04 13.99
CA THR A 144 14.10 -6.85 14.62
C THR A 144 12.73 -6.28 14.30
N LEU A 145 11.85 -7.10 13.71
CA LEU A 145 10.45 -6.75 13.49
C LEU A 145 9.61 -7.34 14.61
N VAL A 146 8.85 -6.50 15.30
CA VAL A 146 8.05 -6.86 16.49
C VAL A 146 6.63 -6.31 16.35
N THR A 147 5.64 -7.01 16.90
CA THR A 147 4.31 -6.42 17.11
C THR A 147 4.21 -5.88 18.55
N ALA A 148 3.72 -4.66 18.70
CA ALA A 148 3.36 -4.10 20.01
C ALA A 148 1.91 -4.45 20.42
N SER A 149 1.21 -5.24 19.59
CA SER A 149 -0.12 -5.75 19.93
C SER A 149 0.02 -6.89 20.94
N ALA A 150 -0.67 -6.77 22.07
CA ALA A 150 -0.81 -7.85 23.05
C ALA A 150 -2.28 -8.27 23.13
N GLY A 151 -2.52 -9.55 23.45
CA GLY A 151 -3.83 -10.06 23.75
C GLY A 151 -4.43 -9.40 25.01
N PRO A 152 -5.74 -9.63 25.27
CA PRO A 152 -6.41 -9.10 26.47
C PRO A 152 -5.78 -9.58 27.79
N ASP A 153 -5.16 -10.75 27.76
CA ASP A 153 -4.47 -11.43 28.88
C ASP A 153 -2.99 -11.01 29.00
N GLY A 154 -2.50 -10.08 28.15
CA GLY A 154 -1.11 -9.69 28.08
C GLY A 154 -0.23 -10.63 27.25
N SER A 155 -0.79 -11.70 26.69
CA SER A 155 -0.03 -12.57 25.78
C SER A 155 0.46 -11.81 24.57
N GLY A 156 1.67 -12.14 24.10
CA GLY A 156 2.30 -11.49 22.95
C GLY A 156 2.85 -10.09 23.21
N GLU A 157 2.97 -9.66 24.48
CA GLU A 157 3.70 -8.44 24.83
C GLU A 157 5.18 -8.59 24.43
N PRO A 158 5.81 -7.54 23.84
CA PRO A 158 7.23 -7.60 23.50
C PRO A 158 8.11 -7.90 24.71
N ASP A 159 9.14 -8.72 24.52
CA ASP A 159 10.18 -8.90 25.52
C ASP A 159 11.08 -7.64 25.55
N TYR A 160 10.70 -6.69 26.40
CA TYR A 160 11.42 -5.42 26.52
C TYR A 160 12.85 -5.59 27.01
N ALA A 161 13.16 -6.64 27.82
CA ALA A 161 14.50 -6.87 28.30
C ALA A 161 15.43 -7.27 27.14
N TRP A 162 14.97 -8.16 26.30
CA TRP A 162 15.72 -8.56 25.10
C TRP A 162 15.85 -7.40 24.11
N LEU A 163 14.78 -6.64 23.87
CA LEU A 163 14.79 -5.51 22.94
C LEU A 163 15.68 -4.35 23.44
N ALA A 164 15.70 -4.09 24.76
CA ALA A 164 16.54 -3.06 25.36
C ALA A 164 18.04 -3.38 25.24
N ALA A 165 18.40 -4.66 25.35
CA ALA A 165 19.77 -5.15 25.19
C ALA A 165 20.23 -5.19 23.73
N SER A 166 19.32 -5.10 22.77
CA SER A 166 19.66 -5.13 21.33
C SER A 166 20.33 -3.82 20.91
N GLU A 167 21.49 -3.92 20.25
CA GLU A 167 22.20 -2.80 19.60
C GLU A 167 21.69 -2.53 18.17
N GLY A 168 20.76 -3.37 17.66
CA GLY A 168 20.19 -3.25 16.34
C GLY A 168 18.99 -2.28 16.28
N THR A 169 18.42 -2.21 15.10
CA THR A 169 17.18 -1.46 14.88
C THR A 169 15.98 -2.30 15.26
N VAL A 170 15.07 -1.72 16.05
CA VAL A 170 13.79 -2.35 16.40
C VAL A 170 12.65 -1.62 15.68
N VAL A 171 11.84 -2.35 14.92
CA VAL A 171 10.67 -1.82 14.23
C VAL A 171 9.41 -2.46 14.82
N LEU A 172 8.58 -1.65 15.47
CA LEU A 172 7.36 -2.14 16.12
C LEU A 172 6.12 -1.77 15.30
N PHE A 173 5.35 -2.81 14.99
CA PHE A 173 4.05 -2.70 14.33
C PHE A 173 2.94 -2.52 15.37
N MET A 174 1.83 -1.89 14.97
CA MET A 174 0.61 -1.74 15.79
C MET A 174 0.82 -1.05 17.15
N GLY A 175 1.90 -0.25 17.28
CA GLY A 175 2.35 0.35 18.52
C GLY A 175 1.85 1.77 18.80
N LEU A 176 1.16 2.45 17.86
CA LEU A 176 0.88 3.89 18.01
C LEU A 176 0.17 4.24 19.33
N ARG A 177 -0.88 3.51 19.68
CA ARG A 177 -1.63 3.74 20.94
C ARG A 177 -0.88 3.32 22.20
N ARG A 178 0.25 2.65 22.03
CA ARG A 178 1.09 2.09 23.11
C ARG A 178 2.49 2.69 23.11
N VAL A 179 2.72 3.80 22.37
CA VAL A 179 4.06 4.39 22.22
C VAL A 179 4.71 4.70 23.59
N ARG A 180 3.94 5.26 24.53
CA ARG A 180 4.43 5.51 25.92
C ARG A 180 4.79 4.21 26.62
N ARG A 181 3.91 3.20 26.58
CA ARG A 181 4.17 1.89 27.20
C ARG A 181 5.40 1.21 26.60
N VAL A 182 5.59 1.31 25.29
CA VAL A 182 6.79 0.78 24.60
C VAL A 182 8.04 1.51 25.09
N ALA A 183 8.01 2.83 25.13
CA ALA A 183 9.14 3.63 25.59
C ALA A 183 9.48 3.37 27.07
N ASP A 184 8.46 3.36 27.95
CA ASP A 184 8.62 3.08 29.37
C ASP A 184 9.12 1.65 29.60
N GLY A 185 8.61 0.67 28.85
CA GLY A 185 9.04 -0.72 28.94
C GLY A 185 10.52 -0.89 28.57
N LEU A 186 10.97 -0.26 27.47
CA LEU A 186 12.37 -0.28 27.07
C LEU A 186 13.28 0.43 28.09
N MET A 187 12.89 1.60 28.59
CA MET A 187 13.65 2.34 29.59
C MET A 187 13.73 1.58 30.92
N SER A 188 12.62 0.99 31.37
CA SER A 188 12.58 0.17 32.59
C SER A 188 13.44 -1.09 32.47
N ALA A 189 13.62 -1.60 31.27
CA ALA A 189 14.48 -2.73 30.96
C ALA A 189 15.96 -2.33 30.73
N GLY A 190 16.33 -1.05 30.93
CA GLY A 190 17.70 -0.57 30.85
C GLY A 190 18.13 0.10 29.57
N ALA A 191 17.22 0.30 28.61
CA ALA A 191 17.57 1.08 27.41
C ALA A 191 17.87 2.55 27.78
N PRO A 192 18.88 3.18 27.17
CA PRO A 192 19.17 4.60 27.42
C PRO A 192 17.97 5.48 27.08
N ARG A 193 17.63 6.41 28.00
CA ARG A 193 16.53 7.38 27.81
C ARG A 193 16.70 8.20 26.52
N THR A 194 17.94 8.45 26.13
CA THR A 194 18.34 9.19 24.94
C THR A 194 18.32 8.38 23.65
N ARG A 195 18.03 7.05 23.71
CA ARG A 195 17.98 6.22 22.50
C ARG A 195 17.00 6.80 21.49
N PRO A 196 17.44 7.02 20.22
CA PRO A 196 16.62 7.66 19.18
C PRO A 196 15.40 6.80 18.82
N VAL A 197 14.28 7.49 18.61
CA VAL A 197 13.00 6.90 18.21
C VAL A 197 12.35 7.73 17.12
N ALA A 198 11.79 7.07 16.12
CA ALA A 198 10.88 7.68 15.14
C ALA A 198 9.51 7.00 15.19
N VAL A 199 8.44 7.77 15.05
CA VAL A 199 7.09 7.26 14.80
C VAL A 199 6.62 7.77 13.45
N ILE A 200 6.30 6.84 12.54
CA ILE A 200 5.98 7.13 11.16
C ILE A 200 4.54 6.71 10.91
N SER A 201 3.66 7.68 10.70
CA SER A 201 2.24 7.50 10.42
C SER A 201 1.99 7.54 8.91
N ARG A 202 1.11 6.68 8.40
CA ARG A 202 0.72 6.60 6.98
C ARG A 202 1.91 6.55 6.02
N GLY A 203 2.94 5.82 6.40
CA GLY A 203 4.20 5.73 5.64
C GLY A 203 4.00 5.34 4.19
N THR A 204 4.95 5.74 3.34
CA THR A 204 4.96 5.56 1.88
C THR A 204 3.84 6.28 1.11
N THR A 205 3.00 7.05 1.79
CA THR A 205 1.93 7.83 1.14
C THR A 205 2.22 9.33 1.20
N PRO A 206 1.61 10.15 0.34
CA PRO A 206 1.73 11.62 0.41
C PRO A 206 1.24 12.23 1.73
N ARG A 207 0.59 11.44 2.58
CA ARG A 207 0.08 11.82 3.91
C ARG A 207 0.99 11.33 5.04
N GLN A 208 2.18 10.85 4.72
CA GLN A 208 3.14 10.42 5.71
C GLN A 208 3.45 11.58 6.67
N ARG A 209 3.54 11.27 7.96
CA ARG A 209 4.01 12.18 9.00
C ARG A 209 5.00 11.43 9.87
N THR A 210 6.16 11.99 10.05
CA THR A 210 7.24 11.42 10.87
C THR A 210 7.53 12.35 12.02
N VAL A 211 7.55 11.77 13.22
CA VAL A 211 7.98 12.46 14.46
C VAL A 211 9.20 11.71 14.98
N THR A 212 10.26 12.44 15.29
CA THR A 212 11.51 11.91 15.85
C THR A 212 11.75 12.50 17.25
N GLY A 213 12.37 11.73 18.11
CA GLY A 213 12.72 12.09 19.46
C GLY A 213 13.56 10.99 20.11
N THR A 214 13.50 10.91 21.43
CA THR A 214 14.15 9.86 22.22
C THR A 214 13.10 9.02 22.96
N LEU A 215 13.49 7.90 23.56
CA LEU A 215 12.57 7.11 24.38
C LEU A 215 11.89 7.98 25.46
N GLU A 216 12.61 8.95 26.02
CA GLU A 216 12.06 9.86 27.03
C GLU A 216 10.98 10.81 26.48
N THR A 217 11.15 11.31 25.26
CA THR A 217 10.34 12.42 24.71
C THR A 217 9.28 11.97 23.70
N ILE A 218 9.41 10.78 23.11
CA ILE A 218 8.60 10.37 21.99
C ILE A 218 7.10 10.32 22.29
N GLY A 219 6.73 9.97 23.53
CA GLY A 219 5.32 9.92 23.93
C GLY A 219 4.63 11.28 23.80
N ASP A 220 5.25 12.33 24.35
CA ASP A 220 4.73 13.70 24.30
C ASP A 220 4.69 14.25 22.87
N LEU A 221 5.75 13.96 22.10
CA LEU A 221 5.84 14.39 20.71
C LEU A 221 4.79 13.75 19.81
N VAL A 222 4.43 12.48 20.05
CA VAL A 222 3.38 11.78 19.31
C VAL A 222 2.00 12.37 19.61
N ASP A 223 1.73 12.67 20.90
CA ASP A 223 0.46 13.28 21.31
C ASP A 223 0.32 14.69 20.71
N ALA A 224 1.36 15.51 20.78
CA ALA A 224 1.40 16.83 20.18
C ALA A 224 1.28 16.77 18.64
N GLY A 225 1.89 15.77 18.01
CA GLY A 225 1.87 15.57 16.56
C GLY A 225 0.55 15.04 15.99
N GLN A 226 -0.40 14.63 16.83
CA GLN A 226 -1.68 14.06 16.44
C GLN A 226 -1.57 12.96 15.37
N LEU A 227 -0.60 12.06 15.55
CA LEU A 227 -0.39 10.96 14.62
C LEU A 227 -1.57 9.98 14.62
N VAL A 228 -1.85 9.39 13.47
CA VAL A 228 -2.96 8.46 13.28
C VAL A 228 -2.47 7.12 12.72
N SER A 229 -3.21 6.06 13.01
CA SER A 229 -2.95 4.74 12.40
C SER A 229 -3.27 4.73 10.89
N PRO A 230 -2.59 3.90 10.09
CA PRO A 230 -1.50 3.00 10.51
C PRO A 230 -0.19 3.74 10.79
N ALA A 231 0.60 3.21 11.75
CA ALA A 231 1.90 3.78 12.08
C ALA A 231 2.87 2.70 12.54
N LEU A 232 4.17 2.98 12.38
CA LEU A 232 5.28 2.18 12.88
C LEU A 232 6.11 2.99 13.87
N ILE A 233 6.73 2.30 14.84
CA ILE A 233 7.74 2.86 15.72
C ILE A 233 9.08 2.26 15.31
N VAL A 234 10.09 3.10 15.13
CA VAL A 234 11.48 2.69 14.85
C VAL A 234 12.35 3.15 15.98
N VAL A 235 13.08 2.23 16.61
CA VAL A 235 13.99 2.51 17.73
C VAL A 235 15.39 2.12 17.32
N GLY A 236 16.37 3.01 17.53
CA GLY A 236 17.79 2.78 17.26
C GLY A 236 18.47 3.97 16.60
N ASP A 237 19.79 3.96 16.60
CA ASP A 237 20.65 5.06 16.17
C ASP A 237 20.50 5.40 14.68
N VAL A 238 19.98 4.47 13.87
CA VAL A 238 19.66 4.73 12.45
C VAL A 238 18.65 5.86 12.25
N VAL A 239 17.87 6.20 13.29
CA VAL A 239 16.90 7.30 13.23
C VAL A 239 17.59 8.65 12.98
N GLU A 240 18.80 8.85 13.50
CA GLU A 240 19.58 10.08 13.30
C GLU A 240 20.00 10.31 11.84
N LEU A 241 20.08 9.24 11.06
CA LEU A 241 20.43 9.34 9.64
C LEU A 241 19.35 10.05 8.81
N ARG A 242 18.12 10.15 9.36
CA ARG A 242 17.01 10.80 8.68
C ARG A 242 17.32 12.25 8.30
N ASP A 243 18.06 13.00 9.11
CA ASP A 243 18.36 14.41 8.83
C ASP A 243 19.11 14.59 7.50
N GLN A 244 19.86 13.58 7.08
CA GLN A 244 20.61 13.56 5.83
C GLN A 244 19.89 12.82 4.70
N LEU A 245 19.05 11.84 5.03
CA LEU A 245 18.47 10.89 4.08
C LEU A 245 16.98 11.09 3.82
N ASN A 246 16.34 12.10 4.40
CA ASN A 246 14.93 12.38 4.16
C ASN A 246 14.72 12.89 2.73
N TRP A 247 14.34 12.00 1.84
CA TRP A 247 14.13 12.27 0.41
C TRP A 247 12.65 12.36 0.03
N PHE A 248 11.81 11.57 0.71
CA PHE A 248 10.41 11.38 0.31
C PHE A 248 9.54 12.57 0.71
N GLU A 249 9.71 13.07 1.93
CA GLU A 249 8.96 14.21 2.47
C GLU A 249 9.47 15.56 1.95
N GLN A 250 10.65 15.59 1.29
CA GLN A 250 11.22 16.78 0.64
C GLN A 250 10.80 16.93 -0.83
N ARG A 251 9.96 16.06 -1.35
CA ARG A 251 9.41 16.19 -2.71
C ARG A 251 8.63 17.50 -2.85
N PRO A 252 8.69 18.19 -4.00
CA PRO A 252 8.12 19.54 -4.18
C PRO A 252 6.63 19.67 -3.83
N LEU A 253 5.85 18.61 -4.05
CA LEU A 253 4.41 18.59 -3.80
C LEU A 253 4.00 17.65 -2.66
N PHE A 254 4.96 17.22 -1.83
CA PHE A 254 4.66 16.37 -0.68
C PHE A 254 3.70 17.09 0.29
N GLY A 255 2.69 16.36 0.77
CA GLY A 255 1.67 16.89 1.68
C GLY A 255 0.57 17.71 1.01
N HIS A 256 0.70 18.03 -0.28
CA HIS A 256 -0.34 18.73 -1.04
C HIS A 256 -1.35 17.74 -1.62
N ARG A 257 -2.65 18.04 -1.46
CA ARG A 257 -3.72 17.33 -2.15
C ARG A 257 -4.12 18.11 -3.38
N ILE A 258 -4.08 17.46 -4.55
CA ILE A 258 -4.38 18.06 -5.84
C ILE A 258 -5.54 17.29 -6.49
N VAL A 259 -6.59 18.01 -6.89
CA VAL A 259 -7.72 17.43 -7.62
C VAL A 259 -7.50 17.66 -9.12
N VAL A 260 -7.48 16.57 -9.89
CA VAL A 260 -7.38 16.59 -11.35
C VAL A 260 -8.78 16.33 -11.92
N THR A 261 -9.37 17.36 -12.53
CA THR A 261 -10.76 17.33 -13.05
C THR A 261 -10.85 16.97 -14.54
N ARG A 262 -9.71 16.73 -15.19
CA ARG A 262 -9.61 16.42 -16.62
C ARG A 262 -10.25 15.07 -16.96
N ALA A 263 -10.73 14.89 -18.20
CA ALA A 263 -11.28 13.61 -18.68
C ALA A 263 -10.29 12.44 -18.42
N ARG A 264 -10.81 11.29 -17.98
CA ARG A 264 -10.02 10.15 -17.47
C ARG A 264 -8.87 9.71 -18.40
N ALA A 265 -9.13 9.63 -19.70
CA ALA A 265 -8.12 9.25 -20.71
C ALA A 265 -6.94 10.24 -20.82
N GLN A 266 -7.12 11.49 -20.38
CA GLN A 266 -6.12 12.56 -20.46
C GLN A 266 -5.51 12.91 -19.10
N ALA A 267 -6.10 12.42 -18.02
CA ALA A 267 -5.68 12.73 -16.65
C ALA A 267 -4.46 11.92 -16.20
N SER A 268 -4.26 10.71 -16.76
CA SER A 268 -3.31 9.72 -16.25
C SER A 268 -1.84 10.20 -16.25
N SER A 269 -1.38 10.85 -17.32
CA SER A 269 0.01 11.33 -17.40
C SER A 269 0.27 12.49 -16.43
N LEU A 270 -0.65 13.45 -16.31
CA LEU A 270 -0.55 14.56 -15.37
C LEU A 270 -0.63 14.04 -13.92
N ALA A 271 -1.59 13.15 -13.63
CA ALA A 271 -1.75 12.56 -12.31
C ALA A 271 -0.49 11.78 -11.88
N THR A 272 0.11 11.02 -12.81
CA THR A 272 1.38 10.32 -12.55
C THR A 272 2.50 11.31 -12.22
N HIS A 273 2.68 12.34 -13.03
CA HIS A 273 3.72 13.34 -12.80
C HIS A 273 3.54 14.08 -11.46
N LEU A 274 2.31 14.44 -11.11
CA LEU A 274 2.01 15.06 -9.81
C LEU A 274 2.31 14.10 -8.63
N ARG A 275 2.00 12.80 -8.77
CA ARG A 275 2.35 11.76 -7.77
C ARG A 275 3.87 11.59 -7.64
N ASP A 276 4.60 11.64 -8.73
CA ASP A 276 6.06 11.55 -8.73
C ASP A 276 6.70 12.73 -7.99
N LEU A 277 6.06 13.90 -8.05
CA LEU A 277 6.43 15.08 -7.27
C LEU A 277 5.97 15.03 -5.81
N GLY A 278 5.25 13.99 -5.39
CA GLY A 278 4.85 13.75 -4.00
C GLY A 278 3.40 14.12 -3.66
N ALA A 279 2.58 14.57 -4.61
CA ALA A 279 1.21 14.98 -4.34
C ALA A 279 0.26 13.81 -4.02
N ASP A 280 -0.73 14.07 -3.13
CA ASP A 280 -1.94 13.26 -2.95
C ASP A 280 -2.95 13.60 -4.05
N VAL A 281 -2.92 12.86 -5.16
CA VAL A 281 -3.72 13.17 -6.35
C VAL A 281 -5.08 12.47 -6.29
N VAL A 282 -6.14 13.27 -6.35
CA VAL A 282 -7.53 12.82 -6.49
C VAL A 282 -7.98 13.06 -7.93
N GLU A 283 -8.24 11.99 -8.65
CA GLU A 283 -8.82 12.10 -9.99
C GLU A 283 -10.35 12.19 -9.90
N ALA A 284 -10.91 13.33 -10.28
CA ALA A 284 -12.34 13.62 -10.26
C ALA A 284 -12.76 14.18 -11.63
N PRO A 285 -12.82 13.33 -12.68
CA PRO A 285 -13.17 13.77 -14.02
C PRO A 285 -14.59 14.35 -14.03
N THR A 286 -14.70 15.61 -14.45
CA THR A 286 -15.99 16.33 -14.51
C THR A 286 -16.63 16.26 -15.88
N ILE A 287 -15.89 15.76 -16.90
CA ILE A 287 -16.35 15.58 -18.27
C ILE A 287 -16.03 14.18 -18.76
N ARG A 288 -16.90 13.65 -19.59
CA ARG A 288 -16.71 12.45 -20.37
C ARG A 288 -16.72 12.82 -21.85
N ILE A 289 -15.72 12.39 -22.60
CA ILE A 289 -15.65 12.60 -24.04
C ILE A 289 -16.21 11.36 -24.70
N GLU A 290 -17.33 11.50 -25.38
CA GLU A 290 -17.95 10.44 -26.15
C GLU A 290 -17.78 10.71 -27.65
N PRO A 291 -17.32 9.73 -28.45
CA PRO A 291 -17.25 9.88 -29.86
C PRO A 291 -18.67 10.01 -30.45
N ILE A 292 -18.91 11.00 -31.27
CA ILE A 292 -20.12 11.04 -32.11
C ILE A 292 -19.91 10.04 -33.23
N ASN A 293 -20.89 9.18 -33.47
CA ASN A 293 -20.89 8.35 -34.67
C ASN A 293 -21.19 9.26 -35.86
N ASP A 294 -20.13 9.59 -36.58
CA ASP A 294 -20.19 10.38 -37.81
C ASP A 294 -19.83 9.48 -38.97
N ASP A 295 -20.88 9.05 -39.70
CA ASP A 295 -20.73 8.21 -40.87
C ASP A 295 -19.97 8.95 -41.99
N GLY A 296 -19.87 10.29 -41.94
CA GLY A 296 -19.11 11.14 -42.84
C GLY A 296 -17.61 11.22 -42.57
N LEU A 297 -17.11 10.82 -41.42
CA LEU A 297 -15.68 10.96 -41.09
C LEU A 297 -14.78 10.17 -42.04
N ALA A 298 -15.16 8.97 -42.43
CA ALA A 298 -14.42 8.15 -43.35
C ALA A 298 -14.40 8.80 -44.79
N ASP A 299 -15.47 9.48 -45.16
CA ASP A 299 -15.54 10.21 -46.44
C ASP A 299 -14.65 11.46 -46.39
N HIS A 300 -14.66 12.20 -45.27
CA HIS A 300 -13.76 13.34 -45.08
C HIS A 300 -12.29 12.91 -45.09
N VAL A 301 -11.94 11.78 -44.45
CA VAL A 301 -10.59 11.22 -44.48
C VAL A 301 -10.16 10.88 -45.91
N ARG A 302 -11.05 10.27 -46.71
CA ARG A 302 -10.77 9.98 -48.14
C ARG A 302 -10.60 11.25 -48.98
N SER A 303 -11.39 12.28 -48.74
CA SER A 303 -11.35 13.54 -49.49
C SER A 303 -10.18 14.46 -49.11
N CYS A 304 -9.45 14.16 -48.03
CA CYS A 304 -8.33 15.00 -47.60
C CYS A 304 -7.08 14.87 -48.49
N ALA A 305 -7.04 13.92 -49.43
CA ALA A 305 -5.92 13.76 -50.38
C ALA A 305 -5.63 15.03 -51.20
N ASP A 306 -6.63 15.87 -51.41
CA ASP A 306 -6.52 17.13 -52.18
C ASP A 306 -6.41 18.37 -51.26
N THR A 307 -6.13 18.17 -49.96
CA THR A 307 -6.08 19.24 -48.98
C THR A 307 -4.63 19.64 -48.72
N ASP A 308 -4.29 20.93 -48.87
CA ASP A 308 -2.94 21.46 -48.64
C ASP A 308 -2.55 21.49 -47.16
N MET A 309 -3.54 21.60 -46.25
CA MET A 309 -3.28 21.70 -44.80
C MET A 309 -4.45 21.16 -43.97
N LEU A 310 -4.14 20.32 -42.98
CA LEU A 310 -5.08 19.83 -41.98
C LEU A 310 -4.74 20.37 -40.60
N ILE A 311 -5.69 21.08 -39.98
CA ILE A 311 -5.51 21.72 -38.70
C ILE A 311 -6.38 21.01 -37.65
N PHE A 312 -5.73 20.52 -36.58
CA PHE A 312 -6.42 19.92 -35.42
C PHE A 312 -6.40 20.90 -34.27
N THR A 313 -7.55 21.13 -33.63
CA THR A 313 -7.70 22.02 -32.46
C THR A 313 -7.66 21.26 -31.14
N SER A 314 -7.63 19.94 -31.16
CA SER A 314 -7.58 19.10 -29.97
C SER A 314 -6.93 17.74 -30.24
N ARG A 315 -6.32 17.16 -29.21
CA ARG A 315 -5.79 15.79 -29.26
C ARG A 315 -6.87 14.77 -29.64
N ASN A 316 -8.09 14.93 -29.14
CA ASN A 316 -9.19 14.02 -29.47
C ASN A 316 -9.52 14.02 -30.98
N GLY A 317 -9.43 15.20 -31.63
CA GLY A 317 -9.58 15.32 -33.05
C GLY A 317 -8.48 14.55 -33.81
N VAL A 318 -7.24 14.67 -33.38
CA VAL A 318 -6.12 13.89 -33.95
C VAL A 318 -6.37 12.39 -33.81
N ASP A 319 -6.60 11.92 -32.57
CA ASP A 319 -6.79 10.50 -32.29
C ASP A 319 -7.96 9.91 -33.11
N ARG A 320 -9.06 10.68 -33.26
CA ARG A 320 -10.24 10.24 -34.02
C ARG A 320 -9.98 10.19 -35.52
N TRP A 321 -9.29 11.20 -36.04
CA TRP A 321 -8.95 11.29 -37.47
C TRP A 321 -8.02 10.15 -37.90
N PHE A 322 -6.90 9.97 -37.17
CA PHE A 322 -5.94 8.92 -37.49
C PHE A 322 -6.51 7.51 -37.24
N GLY A 323 -7.40 7.36 -36.24
CA GLY A 323 -8.14 6.12 -36.05
C GLY A 323 -9.03 5.76 -37.24
N ALA A 324 -9.73 6.76 -37.88
CA ALA A 324 -10.50 6.57 -39.08
C ALA A 324 -9.61 6.30 -40.32
N LEU A 325 -8.48 7.01 -40.44
CA LEU A 325 -7.51 6.81 -41.51
C LEU A 325 -6.93 5.39 -41.54
N HIS A 326 -6.69 4.78 -40.38
CA HIS A 326 -6.19 3.40 -40.30
C HIS A 326 -7.27 2.34 -40.54
N ALA A 327 -8.54 2.71 -40.47
CA ALA A 327 -9.68 1.81 -40.66
C ALA A 327 -10.21 1.84 -42.14
N THR A 328 -9.79 2.84 -42.92
CA THR A 328 -10.08 2.97 -44.37
C THR A 328 -8.94 2.47 -45.22
#